data_491c9c6f9745a7adb36a4425b95d48d7
#
_entry.id   491c9c6f9745a7adb36a4425b95d48d7
#
_cell.length_a   1.000
_cell.length_b   1.000
_cell.length_c   1.000
_cell.angle_alpha   90.00
_cell.angle_beta   90.00
_cell.angle_gamma   90.00
#
_symmetry.space_group_name_H-M   'P 1'
#
loop_
_entity.id
_entity.type
_entity.pdbx_description
1 polymer ?
#
loop_
_entity_poly.entity_id
_entity_poly.type
_entity_poly.pdbx_seq_one_letter_code
_entity_poly.pdbx_strand_id
1 'polypeptide(L)'
;MKTMKIRRLAFAMLATMLSLASCSSDDDSNVYEAAELGGTWQKVYDEGVADAGTVQYTFRPQSANNGTVDIFTSDWAAGDTTVYRIYTVTDAGHLQISPKPDDTSVALTVDCDIHRLTSTQMIWNKPGTSEEIARFTKEK
;
A
#
# COMPACT_ATOMS: atom_id res chain seq x y z
N MET A 1 27.80 39.84 -33.52
CA MET A 1 26.56 39.33 -34.05
C MET A 1 26.48 37.79 -34.08
N LYS A 2 27.55 37.10 -34.32
CA LYS A 2 27.59 35.65 -34.35
C LYS A 2 27.40 35.00 -32.96
N THR A 3 27.71 35.70 -31.90
CA THR A 3 27.58 35.21 -30.53
C THR A 3 26.14 35.16 -30.01
N MET A 4 25.23 35.92 -30.61
CA MET A 4 23.82 35.92 -30.21
C MET A 4 23.08 34.65 -30.66
N LYS A 5 23.50 34.01 -31.73
CA LYS A 5 22.87 32.80 -32.24
C LYS A 5 23.14 31.57 -31.34
N ILE A 6 24.30 31.55 -30.72
CA ILE A 6 24.69 30.45 -29.81
C ILE A 6 23.91 30.50 -28.51
N ARG A 7 23.57 31.68 -28.02
CA ARG A 7 22.77 31.83 -26.80
C ARG A 7 21.34 31.35 -26.97
N ARG A 8 20.78 31.45 -28.15
CA ARG A 8 19.43 30.98 -28.43
C ARG A 8 19.33 29.45 -28.49
N LEU A 9 20.39 28.81 -28.95
CA LEU A 9 20.45 27.34 -29.01
C LEU A 9 20.58 26.73 -27.63
N ALA A 10 21.36 27.36 -26.73
CA ALA A 10 21.49 26.87 -25.36
C ALA A 10 20.16 26.96 -24.57
N PHE A 11 19.38 27.99 -24.87
CA PHE A 11 18.10 28.18 -24.23
C PHE A 11 17.07 27.15 -24.69
N ALA A 12 17.10 26.74 -25.95
CA ALA A 12 16.20 25.73 -26.48
C ALA A 12 16.49 24.32 -25.89
N MET A 13 17.75 24.03 -25.61
CA MET A 13 18.11 22.76 -24.97
C MET A 13 17.62 22.67 -23.53
N LEU A 14 17.62 23.76 -22.81
CA LEU A 14 17.15 23.78 -21.43
C LEU A 14 15.64 23.55 -21.35
N ALA A 15 14.89 24.11 -22.28
CA ALA A 15 13.43 23.89 -22.33
C ALA A 15 13.06 22.45 -22.64
N THR A 16 13.86 21.76 -23.44
CA THR A 16 13.63 20.36 -23.79
C THR A 16 13.85 19.42 -22.60
N MET A 17 14.80 19.73 -21.73
CA MET A 17 15.03 18.92 -20.52
C MET A 17 13.90 19.05 -19.50
N LEU A 18 13.29 20.20 -19.39
CA LEU A 18 12.17 20.42 -18.49
C LEU A 18 10.91 19.66 -18.91
N SER A 19 10.69 19.47 -20.19
CA SER A 19 9.54 18.71 -20.68
C SER A 19 9.70 17.20 -20.49
N LEU A 20 10.90 16.68 -20.44
CA LEU A 20 11.15 15.27 -20.13
C LEU A 20 10.91 14.94 -18.65
N ALA A 21 11.19 15.86 -17.75
CA ALA A 21 10.96 15.69 -16.33
C ALA A 21 9.47 15.57 -15.98
N SER A 22 8.58 16.19 -16.75
CA SER A 22 7.15 16.13 -16.50
C SER A 22 6.50 14.82 -16.97
N CYS A 23 7.17 14.03 -17.79
CA CYS A 23 6.66 12.73 -18.26
C CYS A 23 6.94 11.59 -17.27
N SER A 24 7.70 11.83 -16.22
CA SER A 24 8.03 10.80 -15.22
C SER A 24 7.02 10.70 -14.07
N SER A 25 5.89 11.38 -14.18
CA SER A 25 4.84 11.38 -13.17
C SER A 25 3.80 10.27 -13.40
N ASP A 26 4.19 9.15 -13.97
CA ASP A 26 3.32 7.99 -14.10
C ASP A 26 3.09 7.35 -12.75
N ASP A 27 2.10 7.86 -12.03
CA ASP A 27 1.72 7.42 -10.70
C ASP A 27 0.98 6.08 -10.72
N ASP A 28 0.71 5.53 -11.91
CA ASP A 28 -0.04 4.29 -12.09
C ASP A 28 0.85 3.03 -12.08
N SER A 29 2.16 3.18 -11.91
CA SER A 29 3.05 2.02 -11.84
C SER A 29 2.85 1.27 -10.53
N ASN A 30 2.80 -0.06 -10.61
CA ASN A 30 2.82 -0.91 -9.43
C ASN A 30 4.12 -0.67 -8.68
N VAL A 31 4.02 -0.16 -7.46
CA VAL A 31 5.15 0.03 -6.57
C VAL A 31 4.98 -0.90 -5.39
N TYR A 32 5.91 -1.84 -5.22
CA TYR A 32 5.92 -2.74 -4.09
C TYR A 32 7.30 -2.72 -3.42
N GLU A 33 7.35 -2.13 -2.25
CA GLU A 33 8.53 -2.05 -1.42
C GLU A 33 8.34 -2.93 -0.19
N ALA A 34 8.76 -4.19 -0.26
CA ALA A 34 8.52 -5.19 0.78
C ALA A 34 8.98 -4.74 2.18
N ALA A 35 10.04 -3.95 2.25
CA ALA A 35 10.56 -3.44 3.52
C ALA A 35 9.59 -2.48 4.21
N GLU A 36 8.65 -1.91 3.47
CA GLU A 36 7.67 -0.96 4.01
C GLU A 36 6.43 -1.61 4.61
N LEU A 37 6.28 -2.93 4.49
CA LEU A 37 5.10 -3.63 5.01
C LEU A 37 4.96 -3.54 6.53
N GLY A 38 6.07 -3.59 7.25
CA GLY A 38 6.07 -3.51 8.72
C GLY A 38 5.48 -2.21 9.25
N GLY A 39 4.73 -2.30 10.34
CA GLY A 39 4.10 -1.15 11.00
C GLY A 39 2.59 -1.27 11.05
N THR A 40 1.96 -0.19 11.47
CA THR A 40 0.50 -0.12 11.63
C THR A 40 -0.13 0.63 10.46
N TRP A 41 -1.12 -0.01 9.85
CA TRP A 41 -1.84 0.49 8.68
C TRP A 41 -3.30 0.66 9.02
N GLN A 42 -3.84 1.85 8.81
CA GLN A 42 -5.26 2.14 9.03
C GLN A 42 -6.01 2.10 7.71
N LYS A 43 -7.09 1.35 7.68
CA LYS A 43 -7.97 1.27 6.51
C LYS A 43 -8.65 2.60 6.24
N VAL A 44 -8.64 3.03 5.00
CA VAL A 44 -9.33 4.23 4.52
C VAL A 44 -10.65 3.82 3.91
N TYR A 45 -11.70 4.52 4.27
CA TYR A 45 -13.03 4.33 3.71
C TYR A 45 -13.40 5.52 2.82
N ASP A 46 -14.23 5.28 1.82
CA ASP A 46 -14.75 6.33 0.96
C ASP A 46 -15.61 7.31 1.75
N GLU A 47 -15.67 8.55 1.30
CA GLU A 47 -16.55 9.57 1.89
C GLU A 47 -18.01 9.10 1.87
N GLY A 48 -18.71 9.30 2.96
CA GLY A 48 -20.12 8.92 3.10
C GLY A 48 -20.34 7.55 3.72
N VAL A 49 -19.29 6.78 4.00
CA VAL A 49 -19.39 5.57 4.82
C VAL A 49 -19.30 5.98 6.28
N ALA A 50 -20.39 6.53 6.79
CA ALA A 50 -20.52 6.83 8.21
C ALA A 50 -20.58 5.52 9.00
N ASP A 51 -20.00 5.49 10.19
CA ASP A 51 -20.05 4.35 11.12
C ASP A 51 -19.28 3.10 10.68
N ALA A 52 -18.33 3.23 9.75
CA ALA A 52 -17.50 2.10 9.35
C ALA A 52 -16.57 1.57 10.45
N GLY A 53 -16.41 2.32 11.53
CA GLY A 53 -15.46 1.98 12.58
C GLY A 53 -14.01 2.12 12.13
N THR A 54 -13.08 1.74 12.99
CA THR A 54 -11.65 1.76 12.68
C THR A 54 -11.16 0.33 12.44
N VAL A 55 -10.42 0.10 11.37
CA VAL A 55 -9.73 -1.17 11.13
C VAL A 55 -8.25 -0.86 10.94
N GLN A 56 -7.42 -1.51 11.76
CA GLN A 56 -5.97 -1.35 11.70
C GLN A 56 -5.29 -2.71 11.61
N TYR A 57 -4.28 -2.79 10.75
CA TYR A 57 -3.43 -3.95 10.59
C TYR A 57 -2.02 -3.57 11.05
N THR A 58 -1.50 -4.29 12.03
CA THR A 58 -0.12 -4.13 12.50
C THR A 58 0.70 -5.31 12.06
N PHE A 59 1.54 -5.10 11.05
CA PHE A 59 2.43 -6.13 10.50
C PHE A 59 3.75 -6.12 11.24
N ARG A 60 4.17 -7.31 11.72
CA ARG A 60 5.46 -7.55 12.37
C ARG A 60 6.25 -8.58 11.57
N PRO A 61 7.08 -8.14 10.61
CA PRO A 61 7.87 -9.07 9.80
C PRO A 61 8.83 -9.89 10.64
N GLN A 62 8.86 -11.20 10.38
CA GLN A 62 9.85 -12.14 10.92
C GLN A 62 10.89 -12.50 9.87
N SER A 63 10.50 -12.40 8.60
CA SER A 63 11.38 -12.52 7.46
C SER A 63 10.86 -11.62 6.33
N ALA A 64 11.52 -11.62 5.19
CA ALA A 64 11.08 -10.84 4.02
C ALA A 64 9.69 -11.28 3.50
N ASN A 65 9.29 -12.51 3.76
CA ASN A 65 8.09 -13.12 3.17
C ASN A 65 7.04 -13.55 4.18
N ASN A 66 7.27 -13.41 5.47
CA ASN A 66 6.30 -13.82 6.49
C ASN A 66 6.45 -13.03 7.78
N GLY A 67 5.45 -13.16 8.63
CA GLY A 67 5.45 -12.59 9.96
C GLY A 67 4.10 -12.75 10.63
N THR A 68 3.86 -11.95 11.65
CA THR A 68 2.59 -11.87 12.35
C THR A 68 1.89 -10.56 12.02
N VAL A 69 0.57 -10.57 12.11
CA VAL A 69 -0.25 -9.38 11.93
C VAL A 69 -1.36 -9.36 12.98
N ASP A 70 -1.50 -8.25 13.66
CA ASP A 70 -2.61 -7.98 14.56
C ASP A 70 -3.65 -7.15 13.83
N ILE A 71 -4.91 -7.59 13.86
CA ILE A 71 -6.01 -6.88 13.21
C ILE A 71 -6.90 -6.31 14.30
N PHE A 72 -6.86 -5.00 14.46
CA PHE A 72 -7.70 -4.28 15.39
C PHE A 72 -8.94 -3.77 14.67
N THR A 73 -10.09 -4.01 15.25
CA THR A 73 -11.37 -3.47 14.76
C THR A 73 -12.08 -2.79 15.91
N SER A 74 -12.57 -1.57 15.68
CA SER A 74 -13.49 -0.89 16.58
C SER A 74 -14.88 -0.92 15.96
N ASP A 75 -15.85 -1.42 16.72
CA ASP A 75 -17.25 -1.43 16.31
C ASP A 75 -18.06 -0.73 17.39
N TRP A 76 -18.88 0.23 17.00
CA TRP A 76 -19.71 1.01 17.91
C TRP A 76 -20.67 0.11 18.74
N ALA A 77 -21.12 -0.98 18.17
CA ALA A 77 -22.08 -1.89 18.82
C ALA A 77 -21.41 -3.00 19.61
N ALA A 78 -20.29 -3.57 19.09
CA ALA A 78 -19.63 -4.73 19.66
C ALA A 78 -18.39 -4.42 20.49
N GLY A 79 -17.89 -3.16 20.42
CA GLY A 79 -16.67 -2.75 21.10
C GLY A 79 -15.40 -3.07 20.32
N ASP A 80 -14.26 -2.85 20.95
CA ASP A 80 -12.95 -3.04 20.32
C ASP A 80 -12.53 -4.50 20.38
N THR A 81 -11.99 -5.02 19.28
CA THR A 81 -11.52 -6.40 19.18
C THR A 81 -10.17 -6.43 18.48
N THR A 82 -9.24 -7.22 18.99
CA THR A 82 -7.96 -7.51 18.31
C THR A 82 -7.86 -8.99 18.01
N VAL A 83 -7.55 -9.30 16.76
CA VAL A 83 -7.39 -10.67 16.27
C VAL A 83 -5.93 -10.85 15.83
N TYR A 84 -5.32 -11.95 16.25
CA TYR A 84 -3.92 -12.27 15.95
C TYR A 84 -3.84 -13.27 14.82
N ARG A 85 -3.07 -12.94 13.79
CA ARG A 85 -2.94 -13.75 12.57
C ARG A 85 -1.49 -13.88 12.15
N ILE A 86 -1.23 -14.78 11.23
CA ILE A 86 0.04 -14.89 10.52
C ILE A 86 -0.16 -14.45 9.09
N TYR A 87 0.90 -13.97 8.46
CA TYR A 87 0.85 -13.62 7.05
C TYR A 87 2.04 -14.19 6.29
N THR A 88 1.81 -14.42 4.99
CA THR A 88 2.85 -14.68 4.01
C THR A 88 2.69 -13.70 2.85
N VAL A 89 3.78 -13.29 2.25
CA VAL A 89 3.78 -12.42 1.08
C VAL A 89 4.86 -12.90 0.10
N THR A 90 4.50 -13.00 -1.17
CA THR A 90 5.46 -13.36 -2.22
C THR A 90 6.27 -12.14 -2.66
N ASP A 91 7.35 -12.35 -3.39
CA ASP A 91 8.16 -11.26 -3.94
C ASP A 91 7.37 -10.39 -4.93
N ALA A 92 6.32 -10.94 -5.52
CA ALA A 92 5.42 -10.21 -6.41
C ALA A 92 4.32 -9.44 -5.65
N GLY A 93 4.24 -9.58 -4.32
CA GLY A 93 3.26 -8.86 -3.52
C GLY A 93 1.95 -9.61 -3.29
N HIS A 94 1.90 -10.92 -3.54
CA HIS A 94 0.71 -11.70 -3.18
C HIS A 94 0.67 -11.94 -1.67
N LEU A 95 -0.33 -11.39 -1.00
CA LEU A 95 -0.48 -11.40 0.45
C LEU A 95 -1.57 -12.38 0.87
N GLN A 96 -1.24 -13.24 1.82
CA GLN A 96 -2.20 -14.11 2.48
C GLN A 96 -2.12 -13.92 3.99
N ILE A 97 -3.26 -13.69 4.62
CA ILE A 97 -3.40 -13.60 6.07
C ILE A 97 -4.27 -14.78 6.51
N SER A 98 -3.73 -15.60 7.42
CA SER A 98 -4.35 -16.85 7.86
C SER A 98 -4.39 -16.92 9.38
N PRO A 99 -5.31 -17.73 9.96
CA PRO A 99 -5.27 -18.01 11.39
C PRO A 99 -3.95 -18.67 11.80
N LYS A 100 -3.57 -18.51 13.05
CA LYS A 100 -2.48 -19.29 13.64
C LYS A 100 -2.84 -20.77 13.63
N PRO A 101 -1.84 -21.70 13.63
CA PRO A 101 -2.12 -23.13 13.52
C PRO A 101 -3.08 -23.72 14.58
N ASP A 102 -3.14 -23.10 15.75
CA ASP A 102 -4.01 -23.52 16.87
C ASP A 102 -5.36 -22.78 16.90
N ASP A 103 -5.60 -21.88 15.96
CA ASP A 103 -6.82 -21.08 15.88
C ASP A 103 -7.72 -21.64 14.78
N THR A 104 -8.95 -22.00 15.12
CA THR A 104 -9.93 -22.54 14.17
C THR A 104 -10.80 -21.47 13.52
N SER A 105 -10.69 -20.22 13.95
CA SER A 105 -11.45 -19.11 13.39
C SER A 105 -10.96 -18.75 12.00
N VAL A 106 -11.87 -18.74 11.02
CA VAL A 106 -11.57 -18.31 9.64
C VAL A 106 -11.92 -16.83 9.39
N ALA A 107 -12.36 -16.12 10.43
CA ALA A 107 -12.70 -14.72 10.32
C ALA A 107 -11.43 -13.87 10.02
N LEU A 108 -11.59 -12.83 9.23
CA LEU A 108 -10.51 -11.89 8.87
C LEU A 108 -9.33 -12.55 8.15
N THR A 109 -9.56 -13.64 7.43
CA THR A 109 -8.57 -14.14 6.47
C THR A 109 -8.54 -13.25 5.24
N VAL A 110 -7.37 -13.11 4.66
CA VAL A 110 -7.15 -12.24 3.50
C VAL A 110 -6.37 -12.99 2.44
N ASP A 111 -6.78 -12.83 1.20
CA ASP A 111 -6.07 -13.28 0.01
C ASP A 111 -6.17 -12.16 -1.02
N CYS A 112 -5.06 -11.48 -1.27
CA CYS A 112 -5.05 -10.30 -2.14
C CYS A 112 -3.69 -10.09 -2.78
N ASP A 113 -3.65 -9.23 -3.78
CA ASP A 113 -2.40 -8.73 -4.34
C ASP A 113 -2.16 -7.31 -3.84
N ILE A 114 -0.96 -7.06 -3.33
CA ILE A 114 -0.56 -5.70 -2.98
C ILE A 114 -0.22 -4.97 -4.28
N HIS A 115 -1.10 -4.07 -4.68
CA HIS A 115 -0.92 -3.27 -5.88
C HIS A 115 0.08 -2.14 -5.65
N ARG A 116 0.05 -1.55 -4.46
CA ARG A 116 0.94 -0.44 -4.09
C ARG A 116 1.33 -0.58 -2.62
N LEU A 117 2.62 -0.45 -2.36
CA LEU A 117 3.16 -0.41 -1.01
C LEU A 117 4.33 0.57 -0.98
N THR A 118 4.12 1.69 -0.32
CA THR A 118 5.12 2.73 -0.09
C THR A 118 5.24 3.00 1.41
N SER A 119 6.05 3.95 1.80
CA SER A 119 6.20 4.33 3.21
C SER A 119 4.93 4.91 3.85
N THR A 120 3.94 5.30 3.05
CA THR A 120 2.73 5.97 3.55
C THR A 120 1.42 5.36 3.09
N GLN A 121 1.42 4.56 2.03
CA GLN A 121 0.19 4.07 1.40
C GLN A 121 0.32 2.60 1.02
N MET A 122 -0.77 1.85 1.22
CA MET A 122 -0.90 0.47 0.76
C MET A 122 -2.26 0.29 0.08
N ILE A 123 -2.26 -0.35 -1.08
CA ILE A 123 -3.47 -0.67 -1.84
C ILE A 123 -3.50 -2.16 -2.11
N TRP A 124 -4.63 -2.80 -1.81
CA TRP A 124 -4.87 -4.20 -2.08
C TRP A 124 -5.85 -4.34 -3.23
N ASN A 125 -5.53 -5.22 -4.16
CA ASN A 125 -6.41 -5.60 -5.26
C ASN A 125 -6.90 -7.03 -5.09
N LYS A 126 -8.05 -7.33 -5.69
CA LYS A 126 -8.53 -8.69 -5.83
C LYS A 126 -7.50 -9.51 -6.61
N PRO A 127 -7.16 -10.75 -6.17
CA PRO A 127 -6.10 -11.53 -6.78
C PRO A 127 -6.24 -11.67 -8.29
N GLY A 128 -5.17 -11.39 -9.03
CA GLY A 128 -5.12 -11.48 -10.47
C GLY A 128 -5.90 -10.42 -11.23
N THR A 129 -6.36 -9.37 -10.56
CA THR A 129 -7.15 -8.29 -11.18
C THR A 129 -6.60 -6.92 -10.81
N SER A 130 -7.11 -5.88 -11.46
CA SER A 130 -6.85 -4.48 -11.11
C SER A 130 -7.94 -3.88 -10.22
N GLU A 131 -8.86 -4.70 -9.71
CA GLU A 131 -9.94 -4.25 -8.84
C GLU A 131 -9.44 -3.99 -7.44
N GLU A 132 -9.49 -2.74 -7.00
CA GLU A 132 -9.10 -2.34 -5.64
C GLU A 132 -10.16 -2.82 -4.64
N ILE A 133 -9.70 -3.53 -3.59
CA ILE A 133 -10.57 -4.01 -2.51
C ILE A 133 -10.34 -3.30 -1.19
N ALA A 134 -9.17 -2.72 -0.99
CA ALA A 134 -8.86 -1.99 0.24
C ALA A 134 -7.72 -1.01 0.03
N ARG A 135 -7.74 0.05 0.82
CA ARG A 135 -6.71 1.10 0.82
C ARG A 135 -6.36 1.46 2.26
N PHE A 136 -5.08 1.67 2.50
CA PHE A 136 -4.57 1.95 3.85
C PHE A 136 -3.59 3.11 3.84
N THR A 137 -3.54 3.83 4.96
CA THR A 137 -2.48 4.78 5.27
C THR A 137 -1.67 4.29 6.45
N LYS A 138 -0.36 4.54 6.42
CA LYS A 138 0.53 4.13 7.50
C LYS A 138 0.40 5.10 8.68
N GLU A 139 0.21 4.55 9.85
CA GLU A 139 0.27 5.31 11.10
C GLU A 139 1.70 5.67 11.44
N LYS A 140 1.89 6.85 11.99
CA LYS A 140 3.20 7.34 12.41
C LYS A 140 3.60 6.79 13.77
#